data_2b8b4fe6148916433f5e92621db5b35c
#
_entry.id   2b8b4fe6148916433f5e92621db5b35c
#
_cell.length_a   1.000
_cell.length_b   1.000
_cell.length_c   1.000
_cell.angle_alpha   90.00
_cell.angle_beta   90.00
_cell.angle_gamma   90.00
#
_symmetry.space_group_name_H-M   'P 1'
#
loop_
_entity.id
_entity.type
_entity.pdbx_description
1 polymer ?
#
loop_
_entity_poly.entity_id
_entity_poly.type
_entity_poly.pdbx_seq_one_letter_code
_entity_poly.pdbx_strand_id
1 'polypeptide(L)'
;MIHAFCKSFSSLFCFYRKAAALRHGHAALRRGSVRVLAFDDASLTWAFERKHEDERMIVMINRGALERRMDWPESARSLEIVLATGGADVLVEPAAGVVLPPLTGVVLKVADL
;
A
#
# COMPACT_ATOMS: atom_id res chain seq x y z
N MET A 1 14.27 -18.64 6.78
CA MET A 1 13.34 -17.52 6.95
C MET A 1 13.55 -16.48 5.89
N ILE A 2 12.48 -16.04 5.29
CA ILE A 2 12.53 -15.08 4.19
C ILE A 2 13.14 -13.75 4.62
N HIS A 3 12.87 -13.33 5.86
CA HIS A 3 13.39 -12.06 6.37
C HIS A 3 14.90 -11.96 6.34
N ALA A 4 15.60 -13.06 6.58
CA ALA A 4 17.05 -13.06 6.58
C ALA A 4 17.61 -12.71 5.21
N PHE A 5 16.91 -13.13 4.15
CA PHE A 5 17.36 -12.87 2.78
C PHE A 5 16.96 -11.50 2.28
N CYS A 6 16.06 -10.81 2.96
CA CYS A 6 15.56 -9.53 2.53
C CYS A 6 16.37 -8.34 3.01
N LYS A 7 17.53 -8.58 3.60
CA LYS A 7 18.35 -7.52 4.20
C LYS A 7 19.53 -7.08 3.36
N SER A 8 19.67 -7.55 2.14
CA SER A 8 20.83 -7.24 1.33
C SER A 8 20.39 -6.85 -0.07
N PHE A 9 21.27 -6.99 -1.03
CA PHE A 9 20.94 -6.71 -2.41
C PHE A 9 19.75 -7.53 -2.91
N SER A 10 19.42 -8.63 -2.25
CA SER A 10 18.28 -9.45 -2.60
C SER A 10 16.95 -8.91 -2.06
N SER A 11 16.93 -7.73 -1.42
CA SER A 11 15.72 -7.16 -0.86
C SER A 11 14.65 -6.91 -1.93
N LEU A 12 15.05 -6.49 -3.13
CA LEU A 12 14.12 -6.31 -4.24
C LEU A 12 13.48 -7.64 -4.65
N PHE A 13 14.27 -8.69 -4.74
CA PHE A 13 13.76 -10.02 -5.05
C PHE A 13 12.79 -10.50 -3.96
N CYS A 14 13.13 -10.29 -2.70
CA CYS A 14 12.23 -10.60 -1.59
C CYS A 14 10.93 -9.83 -1.68
N PHE A 15 10.99 -8.57 -2.05
CA PHE A 15 9.79 -7.76 -2.22
C PHE A 15 8.90 -8.34 -3.31
N TYR A 16 9.46 -8.72 -4.45
CA TYR A 16 8.70 -9.34 -5.52
C TYR A 16 8.04 -10.64 -5.07
N ARG A 17 8.75 -11.45 -4.30
CA ARG A 17 8.18 -12.69 -3.78
C ARG A 17 7.03 -12.43 -2.83
N LYS A 18 7.18 -11.44 -1.95
CA LYS A 18 6.10 -11.05 -1.03
C LYS A 18 4.90 -10.49 -1.78
N ALA A 19 5.15 -9.68 -2.80
CA ALA A 19 4.08 -9.12 -3.61
C ALA A 19 3.33 -10.21 -4.37
N ALA A 20 4.04 -11.19 -4.92
CA ALA A 20 3.42 -12.31 -5.61
C ALA A 20 2.57 -13.16 -4.65
N ALA A 21 3.10 -13.45 -3.47
CA ALA A 21 2.37 -14.19 -2.45
C ALA A 21 1.12 -13.43 -2.00
N LEU A 22 1.25 -12.13 -1.83
CA LEU A 22 0.13 -11.28 -1.45
C LEU A 22 -0.97 -11.31 -2.52
N ARG A 23 -0.57 -11.22 -3.79
CA ARG A 23 -1.52 -11.28 -4.89
C ARG A 23 -2.26 -12.62 -4.93
N HIS A 24 -1.55 -13.72 -4.71
CA HIS A 24 -2.17 -15.04 -4.65
C HIS A 24 -3.12 -15.18 -3.48
N GLY A 25 -2.79 -14.59 -2.36
CA GLY A 25 -3.59 -14.67 -1.14
C GLY A 25 -4.80 -13.76 -1.11
N HIS A 26 -4.87 -12.76 -2.02
CA HIS A 26 -5.95 -11.77 -1.99
C HIS A 26 -6.59 -11.65 -3.36
N ALA A 27 -7.84 -12.09 -3.45
CA ALA A 27 -8.60 -12.07 -4.70
C ALA A 27 -8.74 -10.66 -5.26
N ALA A 28 -8.83 -9.63 -4.39
CA ALA A 28 -8.94 -8.25 -4.82
C ALA A 28 -7.73 -7.81 -5.65
N LEU A 29 -6.54 -8.26 -5.28
CA LEU A 29 -5.32 -7.92 -6.01
C LEU A 29 -5.16 -8.70 -7.31
N ARG A 30 -5.80 -9.85 -7.40
CA ARG A 30 -5.68 -10.75 -8.54
C ARG A 30 -6.80 -10.50 -9.56
N ARG A 31 -8.00 -10.28 -9.09
CA ARG A 31 -9.22 -10.21 -9.91
C ARG A 31 -10.03 -8.94 -9.73
N GLY A 32 -9.61 -8.09 -8.79
CA GLY A 32 -10.41 -6.93 -8.44
C GLY A 32 -10.45 -5.87 -9.52
N SER A 33 -11.48 -5.07 -9.47
CA SER A 33 -11.57 -3.86 -10.27
C SER A 33 -10.54 -2.84 -9.78
N VAL A 34 -10.16 -1.90 -10.64
CA VAL A 34 -9.23 -0.83 -10.29
C VAL A 34 -9.96 0.49 -10.33
N ARG A 35 -9.85 1.26 -9.25
CA ARG A 35 -10.40 2.62 -9.19
C ARG A 35 -9.34 3.55 -8.64
N VAL A 36 -9.03 4.61 -9.38
CA VAL A 36 -8.07 5.62 -8.92
C VAL A 36 -8.75 6.49 -7.87
N LEU A 37 -8.15 6.56 -6.68
CA LEU A 37 -8.67 7.37 -5.58
C LEU A 37 -8.02 8.74 -5.55
N ALA A 38 -6.72 8.82 -5.83
CA ALA A 38 -5.98 10.07 -5.83
C ALA A 38 -4.80 9.94 -6.78
N PHE A 39 -4.50 11.04 -7.44
CA PHE A 39 -3.35 11.12 -8.33
C PHE A 39 -2.87 12.55 -8.32
N ASP A 40 -1.61 12.75 -7.96
CA ASP A 40 -1.00 14.07 -7.96
C ASP A 40 0.37 13.98 -8.61
N ASP A 41 0.46 14.50 -9.83
CA ASP A 41 1.69 14.46 -10.61
C ASP A 41 2.77 15.36 -10.03
N ALA A 42 2.37 16.46 -9.40
CA ALA A 42 3.33 17.38 -8.80
C ALA A 42 4.02 16.78 -7.58
N SER A 43 3.28 16.06 -6.75
CA SER A 43 3.86 15.41 -5.56
C SER A 43 4.31 13.98 -5.84
N LEU A 44 4.04 13.44 -7.03
CA LEU A 44 4.38 12.07 -7.42
C LEU A 44 3.74 11.04 -6.49
N THR A 45 2.46 11.25 -6.18
CA THR A 45 1.72 10.34 -5.33
C THR A 45 0.53 9.76 -6.06
N TRP A 46 0.24 8.49 -5.76
CA TRP A 46 -0.93 7.78 -6.28
C TRP A 46 -1.61 7.01 -5.18
N ALA A 47 -2.93 6.88 -5.31
CA ALA A 47 -3.70 5.92 -4.53
C ALA A 47 -4.74 5.30 -5.43
N PHE A 48 -4.83 3.97 -5.40
CA PHE A 48 -5.88 3.29 -6.15
C PHE A 48 -6.43 2.13 -5.34
N GLU A 49 -7.68 1.80 -5.64
CA GLU A 49 -8.42 0.76 -4.95
C GLU A 49 -8.56 -0.46 -5.84
N ARG A 50 -8.37 -1.63 -5.25
CA ARG A 50 -8.70 -2.90 -5.85
C ARG A 50 -9.81 -3.53 -5.02
N LYS A 51 -10.90 -3.92 -5.67
CA LYS A 51 -12.03 -4.49 -4.97
C LYS A 51 -12.55 -5.72 -5.71
N HIS A 52 -12.80 -6.80 -4.97
CA HIS A 52 -13.39 -8.01 -5.49
C HIS A 52 -14.30 -8.59 -4.40
N GLU A 53 -15.61 -8.63 -4.69
CA GLU A 53 -16.60 -9.07 -3.73
C GLU A 53 -16.50 -8.28 -2.42
N ASP A 54 -16.20 -8.97 -1.31
CA ASP A 54 -16.11 -8.31 0.00
C ASP A 54 -14.71 -7.81 0.34
N GLU A 55 -13.73 -8.14 -0.50
CA GLU A 55 -12.35 -7.74 -0.22
C GLU A 55 -12.03 -6.41 -0.90
N ARG A 56 -11.50 -5.48 -0.10
CA ARG A 56 -11.11 -4.15 -0.58
C ARG A 56 -9.70 -3.87 -0.15
N MET A 57 -8.83 -3.55 -1.10
CA MET A 57 -7.44 -3.24 -0.87
C MET A 57 -7.13 -1.87 -1.47
N ILE A 58 -6.26 -1.13 -0.84
CA ILE A 58 -5.81 0.17 -1.36
C ILE A 58 -4.30 0.16 -1.47
N VAL A 59 -3.80 0.61 -2.60
CA VAL A 59 -2.37 0.78 -2.84
C VAL A 59 -2.08 2.26 -2.90
N MET A 60 -1.13 2.71 -2.07
CA MET A 60 -0.69 4.10 -2.06
C MET A 60 0.80 4.15 -2.36
N ILE A 61 1.21 5.08 -3.20
CA ILE A 61 2.59 5.20 -3.64
C ILE A 61 3.04 6.65 -3.53
N ASN A 62 4.21 6.85 -2.93
CA ASN A 62 4.89 8.13 -2.89
C ASN A 62 6.25 7.95 -3.58
N ARG A 63 6.38 8.46 -4.79
CA ARG A 63 7.64 8.42 -5.55
C ARG A 63 8.46 9.69 -5.39
N GLY A 64 7.96 10.63 -4.62
CA GLY A 64 8.63 11.90 -4.42
C GLY A 64 9.73 11.83 -3.36
N ALA A 65 10.45 12.92 -3.24
CA ALA A 65 11.56 13.06 -2.28
C ALA A 65 11.10 13.58 -0.92
N LEU A 66 9.82 13.89 -0.77
CA LEU A 66 9.27 14.44 0.47
C LEU A 66 8.20 13.53 1.02
N GLU A 67 8.09 13.52 2.34
CA GLU A 67 6.98 12.85 3.01
C GLU A 67 5.65 13.47 2.56
N ARG A 68 4.65 12.62 2.34
CA ARG A 68 3.31 13.08 1.91
C ARG A 68 2.23 12.40 2.72
N ARG A 69 1.17 13.16 3.00
CA ARG A 69 0.00 12.64 3.68
C ARG A 69 -1.11 12.43 2.65
N MET A 70 -1.74 11.27 2.72
CA MET A 70 -2.90 10.95 1.89
C MET A 70 -4.12 10.84 2.78
N ASP A 71 -5.26 11.29 2.26
CA ASP A 71 -6.49 11.33 3.05
C ASP A 71 -6.95 9.92 3.41
N TRP A 72 -7.64 9.83 4.54
CA TRP A 72 -8.27 8.59 4.97
C TRP A 72 -9.35 8.21 3.96
N PRO A 73 -9.36 6.97 3.45
CA PRO A 73 -10.33 6.57 2.44
C PRO A 73 -11.77 6.63 2.97
N GLU A 74 -12.69 6.98 2.08
CA GLU A 74 -14.12 6.96 2.41
C GLU A 74 -14.56 5.56 2.83
N SER A 75 -15.46 5.51 3.80
CA SER A 75 -16.07 4.27 4.26
C SER A 75 -15.07 3.27 4.82
N ALA A 76 -13.87 3.70 5.15
CA ALA A 76 -12.89 2.83 5.78
C ALA A 76 -12.94 3.00 7.28
N ARG A 77 -13.28 1.92 7.99
CA ARG A 77 -13.24 1.89 9.44
C ARG A 77 -11.82 1.75 9.94
N SER A 78 -11.06 0.90 9.28
CA SER A 78 -9.66 0.69 9.62
C SER A 78 -8.86 0.28 8.40
N LEU A 79 -7.56 0.53 8.47
CA LEU A 79 -6.61 0.15 7.43
C LEU A 79 -5.51 -0.67 8.08
N GLU A 80 -5.18 -1.79 7.47
CA GLU A 80 -4.10 -2.64 7.93
C GLU A 80 -3.01 -2.71 6.86
N ILE A 81 -1.77 -2.43 7.25
CA ILE A 81 -0.64 -2.55 6.33
C ILE A 81 -0.34 -4.02 6.12
N VAL A 82 -0.46 -4.48 4.87
CA VAL A 82 -0.13 -5.86 4.54
C VAL A 82 1.19 -5.99 3.79
N LEU A 83 1.65 -4.89 3.18
CA LEU A 83 2.96 -4.84 2.55
C LEU A 83 3.40 -3.38 2.45
N ALA A 84 4.66 -3.11 2.75
CA ALA A 84 5.25 -1.79 2.55
C ALA A 84 6.66 -1.94 2.00
N THR A 85 7.07 -1.01 1.15
CA THR A 85 8.42 -1.02 0.59
C THR A 85 9.39 -0.30 1.52
N GLY A 86 10.67 -0.61 1.38
CA GLY A 86 11.71 0.00 2.19
C GLY A 86 11.58 -0.41 3.64
N GLY A 87 12.20 0.28 4.51
CA GLY A 87 12.11 0.04 5.95
C GLY A 87 11.54 1.22 6.71
N ALA A 88 10.99 2.19 5.99
CA ALA A 88 10.50 3.41 6.60
C ALA A 88 9.12 3.21 7.22
N ASP A 89 8.82 4.00 8.23
CA ASP A 89 7.56 3.91 8.94
C ASP A 89 6.44 4.61 8.18
N VAL A 90 5.39 3.85 7.89
CA VAL A 90 4.15 4.38 7.35
C VAL A 90 3.19 4.59 8.50
N LEU A 91 2.71 5.82 8.68
CA LEU A 91 1.77 6.14 9.73
C LEU A 91 0.35 6.00 9.19
N VAL A 92 -0.48 5.22 9.88
CA VAL A 92 -1.88 5.00 9.49
C VAL A 92 -2.75 5.37 10.69
N GLU A 93 -3.40 6.53 10.60
CA GLU A 93 -4.29 7.01 11.67
C GLU A 93 -5.48 7.75 11.08
N PRO A 94 -6.70 7.49 11.58
CA PRO A 94 -7.88 8.17 11.06
C PRO A 94 -7.78 9.71 11.13
N ALA A 95 -7.19 10.24 12.19
CA ALA A 95 -7.07 11.68 12.36
C ALA A 95 -6.04 12.31 11.43
N ALA A 96 -5.00 11.55 11.07
CA ALA A 96 -3.90 12.05 10.25
C ALA A 96 -3.91 11.54 8.80
N GLY A 97 -4.75 10.55 8.52
CA GLY A 97 -4.73 9.87 7.23
C GLY A 97 -3.58 8.87 7.16
N VAL A 98 -3.03 8.70 5.97
CA VAL A 98 -1.89 7.81 5.75
C VAL A 98 -0.69 8.67 5.37
N VAL A 99 0.36 8.60 6.17
CA VAL A 99 1.57 9.38 5.95
C VAL A 99 2.64 8.47 5.36
N LEU A 100 3.06 8.78 4.14
CA LEU A 100 4.03 7.98 3.41
C LEU A 100 5.38 8.69 3.38
N PRO A 101 6.44 8.04 3.88
CA PRO A 101 7.79 8.55 3.69
C PRO A 101 8.16 8.64 2.21
N PRO A 102 9.23 9.35 1.86
CA PRO A 102 9.69 9.40 0.47
C PRO A 102 9.97 8.01 -0.10
N LEU A 103 9.70 7.84 -1.38
CA LEU A 103 10.02 6.63 -2.13
C LEU A 103 9.42 5.36 -1.49
N THR A 104 8.18 5.47 -1.01
CA THR A 104 7.52 4.39 -0.31
C THR A 104 6.20 4.03 -0.98
N GLY A 105 5.94 2.74 -1.08
CA GLY A 105 4.64 2.21 -1.48
C GLY A 105 4.10 1.32 -0.38
N VAL A 106 2.79 1.29 -0.25
CA VAL A 106 2.12 0.49 0.77
C VAL A 106 0.84 -0.14 0.19
N VAL A 107 0.57 -1.36 0.60
CA VAL A 107 -0.70 -2.04 0.32
C VAL A 107 -1.45 -2.16 1.63
N LEU A 108 -2.67 -1.68 1.62
CA LEU A 108 -3.52 -1.62 2.81
C LEU A 108 -4.75 -2.48 2.59
N LYS A 109 -5.09 -3.28 3.59
CA LYS A 109 -6.36 -3.98 3.63
C LYS A 109 -7.37 -3.11 4.35
N VAL A 110 -8.55 -2.94 3.76
CA VAL A 110 -9.57 -2.03 4.25
C VAL A 110 -10.65 -2.83 4.96
N ALA A 111 -11.02 -2.39 6.17
CA ALA A 111 -12.23 -2.82 6.82
C ALA A 111 -13.28 -1.73 6.63
N ASP A 112 -14.40 -2.07 6.02
CA ASP A 112 -15.47 -1.11 5.74
C ASP A 112 -16.26 -0.76 7.00
N LEU A 113 -16.86 0.41 6.96
CA LEU A 113 -17.76 0.85 8.03
C LEU A 113 -19.00 -0.03 8.14
#